data_9e6ad8b4d739dbc55da8c11a8a9259d0
#
_entry.id   9e6ad8b4d739dbc55da8c11a8a9259d0
#
_cell.length_a   1.000
_cell.length_b   1.000
_cell.length_c   1.000
_cell.angle_alpha   90.00
_cell.angle_beta   90.00
_cell.angle_gamma   90.00
#
_symmetry.space_group_name_H-M   'P 1'
#
loop_
_entity.id
_entity.type
_entity.pdbx_description
1 polymer ?
#
loop_
_entity_poly.entity_id
_entity_poly.type
_entity_poly.pdbx_seq_one_letter_code
_entity_poly.pdbx_strand_id
1 'polypeptide(L)'
;MSENKRKFLFTSESVTEGHPDKIADQVSDAVLDAVLTEDPTGRVACETLVTTGLVMVAGEITTKAVLDYSDIARDVIRDVGYTRAKYGFDAETCAVISSIKRQSPDIAMGVDTGGAGDQGLMFGFACDETEELMPLPITLAHKLVERLSQVRRQGIVDFFRPDGKSQVTVEYHGDRPVRVDTVVISTQHSESVSNADLQDAVREEVIRKVVPAALMDKNTKFHINPTGRFVVGGPMGDAGLTGRKIIVDTYGGYSRHGGGAFSGKDPSKVDRSACYMARHVAKNLVAAGVARKVEVQLAYAIGVADPVSVMADTFGTGAIPDEQITNLIRDTFKLTPRGIIESLNLRRPIYRPTASFGHFGRSGPGFTWEQTDKADAIRSKAGLSGKEVAVRR
;
A
#
# COMPACT_ATOMS: atom_id res chain seq x y z
N MET A 1 13.99 -20.12 -33.43
CA MET A 1 15.13 -19.52 -32.68
C MET A 1 14.64 -19.26 -31.29
N SER A 2 15.18 -19.90 -30.24
CA SER A 2 14.82 -19.58 -28.85
C SER A 2 15.39 -18.19 -28.57
N GLU A 3 14.55 -17.16 -28.52
CA GLU A 3 14.95 -15.87 -27.97
C GLU A 3 15.57 -16.11 -26.60
N ASN A 4 16.82 -15.73 -26.45
CA ASN A 4 17.56 -15.80 -25.20
C ASN A 4 16.94 -14.73 -24.27
N LYS A 5 15.79 -15.07 -23.65
CA LYS A 5 15.05 -14.14 -22.78
C LYS A 5 15.96 -13.71 -21.65
N ARG A 6 16.12 -12.40 -21.46
CA ARG A 6 16.92 -11.81 -20.39
C ARG A 6 16.52 -12.42 -19.05
N LYS A 7 17.51 -12.95 -18.31
CA LYS A 7 17.33 -13.40 -16.92
C LYS A 7 17.75 -12.28 -15.98
N PHE A 8 16.97 -12.02 -14.96
CA PHE A 8 17.28 -11.03 -13.92
C PHE A 8 16.59 -11.36 -12.61
N LEU A 9 17.09 -10.78 -11.54
CA LEU A 9 16.47 -10.83 -10.21
C LEU A 9 15.80 -9.49 -9.93
N PHE A 10 14.60 -9.54 -9.35
CA PHE A 10 13.89 -8.37 -8.88
C PHE A 10 13.47 -8.55 -7.42
N THR A 11 13.63 -7.50 -6.62
CA THR A 11 13.41 -7.56 -5.18
C THR A 11 12.41 -6.50 -4.75
N SER A 12 11.46 -6.90 -3.90
CA SER A 12 10.58 -5.99 -3.17
C SER A 12 10.63 -6.29 -1.68
N GLU A 13 10.30 -5.29 -0.87
CA GLU A 13 10.23 -5.42 0.59
C GLU A 13 8.89 -4.96 1.13
N SER A 14 8.55 -5.40 2.33
CA SER A 14 7.41 -4.94 3.11
C SER A 14 7.72 -4.95 4.60
N VAL A 15 6.87 -4.29 5.38
CA VAL A 15 7.01 -4.19 6.82
C VAL A 15 5.70 -4.50 7.53
N THR A 16 5.78 -4.96 8.79
CA THR A 16 4.60 -5.22 9.60
C THR A 16 3.89 -3.94 10.04
N GLU A 17 2.69 -4.09 10.57
CA GLU A 17 1.91 -3.03 11.19
C GLU A 17 2.63 -2.36 12.39
N GLY A 18 3.56 -3.08 13.03
CA GLY A 18 4.34 -2.60 14.18
C GLY A 18 5.63 -1.87 13.81
N HIS A 19 5.95 -1.75 12.51
CA HIS A 19 7.07 -0.90 12.08
C HIS A 19 6.79 0.57 12.40
N PRO A 20 7.77 1.36 12.88
CA PRO A 20 7.55 2.75 13.30
C PRO A 20 6.84 3.63 12.26
N ASP A 21 7.27 3.59 11.00
CA ASP A 21 6.61 4.36 9.93
C ASP A 21 5.16 3.90 9.73
N LYS A 22 4.87 2.61 9.87
CA LYS A 22 3.48 2.10 9.70
C LYS A 22 2.61 2.39 10.91
N ILE A 23 3.16 2.53 12.11
CA ILE A 23 2.43 3.06 13.26
C ILE A 23 2.02 4.51 12.97
N ALA A 24 2.95 5.33 12.48
CA ALA A 24 2.67 6.71 12.11
C ALA A 24 1.58 6.82 11.05
N ASP A 25 1.65 5.99 9.99
CA ASP A 25 0.62 5.91 8.95
C ASP A 25 -0.74 5.51 9.52
N GLN A 26 -0.80 4.51 10.40
CA GLN A 26 -2.04 4.04 11.02
C GLN A 26 -2.66 5.10 11.95
N VAL A 27 -1.86 5.85 12.70
CA VAL A 27 -2.37 6.95 13.55
C VAL A 27 -2.96 8.05 12.66
N SER A 28 -2.24 8.47 11.61
CA SER A 28 -2.71 9.49 10.69
C SER A 28 -4.00 9.09 9.96
N ASP A 29 -4.11 7.85 9.53
CA ASP A 29 -5.33 7.33 8.88
C ASP A 29 -6.47 7.07 9.89
N ALA A 30 -6.17 6.73 11.15
CA ALA A 30 -7.19 6.63 12.19
C ALA A 30 -7.81 8.01 12.51
N VAL A 31 -7.01 9.08 12.52
CA VAL A 31 -7.50 10.46 12.63
C VAL A 31 -8.41 10.80 11.44
N LEU A 32 -8.01 10.46 10.22
CA LEU A 32 -8.83 10.65 9.03
C LEU A 32 -10.16 9.90 9.12
N ASP A 33 -10.15 8.63 9.51
CA ASP A 33 -11.34 7.81 9.63
C ASP A 33 -12.28 8.36 10.72
N ALA A 34 -11.74 8.84 11.84
CA ALA A 34 -12.53 9.48 12.90
C ALA A 34 -13.22 10.76 12.39
N VAL A 35 -12.51 11.60 11.63
CA VAL A 35 -13.11 12.78 10.98
C VAL A 35 -14.24 12.37 10.04
N LEU A 36 -14.00 11.44 9.12
CA LEU A 36 -14.97 11.05 8.09
C LEU A 36 -16.18 10.33 8.65
N THR A 37 -16.08 9.73 9.82
CA THR A 37 -17.21 9.13 10.52
C THR A 37 -18.26 10.17 10.95
N GLU A 38 -17.81 11.33 11.43
CA GLU A 38 -18.70 12.40 11.91
C GLU A 38 -18.94 13.48 10.84
N ASP A 39 -17.95 13.72 9.98
CA ASP A 39 -17.96 14.74 8.93
C ASP A 39 -17.39 14.20 7.62
N PRO A 40 -18.22 13.57 6.75
CA PRO A 40 -17.77 13.03 5.47
C PRO A 40 -17.17 14.07 4.50
N THR A 41 -17.36 15.37 4.81
CA THR A 41 -16.79 16.49 4.02
C THR A 41 -15.56 17.09 4.66
N GLY A 42 -15.16 16.62 5.83
CA GLY A 42 -13.97 17.08 6.54
C GLY A 42 -12.71 16.98 5.69
N ARG A 43 -11.80 17.94 5.88
CA ARG A 43 -10.51 18.01 5.20
C ARG A 43 -9.41 17.71 6.18
N VAL A 44 -8.54 16.77 5.81
CA VAL A 44 -7.50 16.25 6.68
C VAL A 44 -6.19 16.20 5.89
N ALA A 45 -5.17 16.80 6.50
CA ALA A 45 -3.77 16.59 6.20
C ALA A 45 -3.07 16.34 7.53
N CYS A 46 -2.96 15.08 7.93
CA CYS A 46 -2.47 14.66 9.25
C CYS A 46 -1.16 13.91 9.11
N GLU A 47 -0.14 14.40 9.78
CA GLU A 47 1.19 13.80 9.85
C GLU A 47 1.46 13.33 11.28
N THR A 48 2.11 12.19 11.43
CA THR A 48 2.48 11.62 12.71
C THR A 48 3.96 11.32 12.76
N LEU A 49 4.61 11.64 13.86
CA LEU A 49 5.95 11.20 14.22
C LEU A 49 5.85 10.31 15.46
N VAL A 50 6.53 9.18 15.44
CA VAL A 50 6.67 8.29 16.60
C VAL A 50 8.15 8.05 16.91
N THR A 51 8.51 8.03 18.18
CA THR A 51 9.85 7.66 18.65
C THR A 51 9.74 7.11 20.08
N THR A 52 10.86 6.81 20.74
CA THR A 52 10.85 6.31 22.11
C THR A 52 9.99 7.18 23.03
N GLY A 53 8.94 6.60 23.59
CA GLY A 53 8.04 7.25 24.56
C GLY A 53 7.23 8.44 24.04
N LEU A 54 7.19 8.71 22.71
CA LEU A 54 6.55 9.91 22.16
C LEU A 54 5.78 9.62 20.88
N VAL A 55 4.58 10.20 20.78
CA VAL A 55 3.79 10.38 19.55
C VAL A 55 3.54 11.86 19.37
N MET A 56 3.81 12.39 18.19
CA MET A 56 3.45 13.76 17.81
C MET A 56 2.50 13.69 16.59
N VAL A 57 1.30 14.25 16.75
CA VAL A 57 0.30 14.39 15.67
C VAL A 57 0.26 15.85 15.27
N ALA A 58 0.51 16.15 14.00
CA ALA A 58 0.56 17.51 13.49
C ALA A 58 -0.15 17.60 12.14
N GLY A 59 -0.54 18.83 11.73
CA GLY A 59 -1.12 19.05 10.41
C GLY A 59 -2.28 20.02 10.40
N GLU A 60 -3.04 19.99 9.30
CA GLU A 60 -4.17 20.87 9.06
C GLU A 60 -5.46 20.06 8.93
N ILE A 61 -6.44 20.33 9.81
CA ILE A 61 -7.74 19.67 9.80
C ILE A 61 -8.85 20.72 9.86
N THR A 62 -9.77 20.65 8.90
CA THR A 62 -10.98 21.45 8.87
C THR A 62 -12.18 20.52 8.92
N THR A 63 -12.85 20.47 10.07
CA THR A 63 -13.98 19.59 10.31
C THR A 63 -14.93 20.15 11.36
N LYS A 64 -16.13 19.59 11.42
CA LYS A 64 -17.12 19.80 12.50
C LYS A 64 -16.98 18.77 13.62
N ALA A 65 -16.24 17.69 13.38
CA ALA A 65 -15.99 16.63 14.35
C ALA A 65 -15.16 17.18 15.53
N VAL A 66 -15.44 16.66 16.73
CA VAL A 66 -14.66 16.93 17.95
C VAL A 66 -13.90 15.67 18.34
N LEU A 67 -12.58 15.71 18.17
CA LEU A 67 -11.74 14.52 18.29
C LEU A 67 -10.76 14.64 19.46
N ASP A 68 -10.53 13.54 20.16
CA ASP A 68 -9.38 13.35 21.04
C ASP A 68 -8.25 12.62 20.29
N TYR A 69 -7.28 13.38 19.82
CA TYR A 69 -6.13 12.83 19.09
C TYR A 69 -5.26 11.91 19.95
N SER A 70 -5.24 12.14 21.27
CA SER A 70 -4.49 11.29 22.21
C SER A 70 -5.11 9.90 22.30
N ASP A 71 -6.42 9.83 22.47
CA ASP A 71 -7.13 8.56 22.56
C ASP A 71 -7.05 7.78 21.24
N ILE A 72 -7.22 8.45 20.10
CA ILE A 72 -7.07 7.82 18.78
C ILE A 72 -5.67 7.22 18.61
N ALA A 73 -4.61 7.95 18.96
CA ALA A 73 -3.24 7.46 18.85
C ALA A 73 -3.00 6.26 19.78
N ARG A 74 -3.46 6.32 21.03
CA ARG A 74 -3.33 5.25 22.03
C ARG A 74 -4.04 3.97 21.60
N ASP A 75 -5.25 4.10 21.03
CA ASP A 75 -6.00 2.95 20.53
C ASP A 75 -5.29 2.25 19.38
N VAL A 76 -4.67 2.99 18.46
CA VAL A 76 -3.84 2.42 17.40
C VAL A 76 -2.64 1.68 17.99
N ILE A 77 -1.90 2.29 18.90
CA ILE A 77 -0.70 1.72 19.52
C ILE A 77 -1.05 0.44 20.29
N ARG A 78 -2.17 0.45 21.03
CA ARG A 78 -2.69 -0.71 21.78
C ARG A 78 -3.06 -1.85 20.83
N ASP A 79 -3.80 -1.55 19.77
CA ASP A 79 -4.22 -2.54 18.77
C ASP A 79 -3.04 -3.16 18.03
N VAL A 80 -2.02 -2.38 17.68
CA VAL A 80 -0.77 -2.89 17.08
C VAL A 80 -0.03 -3.83 18.03
N GLY A 81 -0.19 -3.69 19.35
CA GLY A 81 0.37 -4.60 20.37
C GLY A 81 1.53 -4.02 21.19
N TYR A 82 1.73 -2.72 21.16
CA TYR A 82 2.65 -2.03 22.07
C TYR A 82 1.93 -1.72 23.38
N THR A 83 1.90 -2.72 24.26
CA THR A 83 1.13 -2.71 25.52
C THR A 83 1.99 -2.85 26.78
N ARG A 84 3.32 -2.76 26.63
CA ARG A 84 4.25 -2.98 27.76
C ARG A 84 5.33 -1.91 27.76
N ALA A 85 5.46 -1.19 28.87
CA ALA A 85 6.45 -0.13 29.08
C ALA A 85 7.91 -0.57 28.79
N LYS A 86 8.24 -1.86 28.98
CA LYS A 86 9.56 -2.40 28.68
C LYS A 86 9.96 -2.33 27.20
N TYR A 87 9.00 -2.06 26.30
CA TYR A 87 9.30 -1.83 24.89
C TYR A 87 9.78 -0.40 24.60
N GLY A 88 9.87 0.46 25.63
CA GLY A 88 10.24 1.88 25.48
C GLY A 88 9.23 2.72 24.70
N PHE A 89 8.10 2.11 24.33
CA PHE A 89 6.97 2.71 23.65
C PHE A 89 5.74 1.85 23.91
N ASP A 90 4.70 2.41 24.50
CA ASP A 90 3.44 1.72 24.78
C ASP A 90 2.26 2.68 24.86
N ALA A 91 1.05 2.13 24.69
CA ALA A 91 -0.18 2.88 24.61
C ALA A 91 -0.52 3.68 25.88
N GLU A 92 -0.11 3.21 27.07
CA GLU A 92 -0.50 3.82 28.34
C GLU A 92 0.44 4.94 28.74
N THR A 93 1.76 4.76 28.55
CA THR A 93 2.77 5.65 29.13
C THR A 93 3.44 6.58 28.14
N CYS A 94 3.30 6.39 26.81
CA CYS A 94 3.87 7.31 25.85
C CYS A 94 3.24 8.70 25.96
N ALA A 95 4.06 9.74 25.78
CA ALA A 95 3.54 11.09 25.62
C ALA A 95 2.86 11.24 24.24
N VAL A 96 1.69 11.87 24.21
CA VAL A 96 1.01 12.23 22.96
C VAL A 96 0.91 13.75 22.90
N ILE A 97 1.49 14.34 21.86
CA ILE A 97 1.48 15.79 21.61
C ILE A 97 0.72 16.03 20.31
N SER A 98 -0.18 17.00 20.31
CA SER A 98 -0.91 17.39 19.11
C SER A 98 -0.64 18.86 18.74
N SER A 99 -0.42 19.13 17.44
CA SER A 99 -0.28 20.47 16.86
C SER A 99 -1.12 20.53 15.58
N ILE A 100 -2.43 20.62 15.75
CA ILE A 100 -3.39 20.65 14.65
C ILE A 100 -3.90 22.09 14.47
N LYS A 101 -3.88 22.55 13.20
CA LYS A 101 -4.38 23.85 12.78
C LYS A 101 -5.52 23.69 11.78
N ARG A 102 -6.25 24.79 11.51
CA ARG A 102 -7.19 24.81 10.37
C ARG A 102 -6.42 25.03 9.07
N GLN A 103 -6.91 24.45 7.98
CA GLN A 103 -6.35 24.65 6.64
C GLN A 103 -6.41 26.14 6.24
N SER A 104 -5.38 26.60 5.52
CA SER A 104 -5.32 27.94 4.95
C SER A 104 -6.51 28.20 4.02
N PRO A 105 -7.17 29.39 4.12
CA PRO A 105 -8.21 29.80 3.17
C PRO A 105 -7.76 29.81 1.72
N ASP A 106 -6.49 30.12 1.45
CA ASP A 106 -5.94 30.21 0.09
C ASP A 106 -5.92 28.84 -0.62
N ILE A 107 -5.60 27.77 0.11
CA ILE A 107 -5.64 26.41 -0.41
C ILE A 107 -7.09 25.97 -0.63
N ALA A 108 -8.01 26.37 0.24
CA ALA A 108 -9.42 26.02 0.13
C ALA A 108 -10.06 26.55 -1.17
N MET A 109 -9.69 27.73 -1.65
CA MET A 109 -10.28 28.34 -2.86
C MET A 109 -10.13 27.47 -4.11
N GLY A 110 -8.98 26.83 -4.31
CA GLY A 110 -8.73 25.97 -5.48
C GLY A 110 -9.53 24.67 -5.46
N VAL A 111 -9.81 24.13 -4.26
CA VAL A 111 -10.54 22.87 -4.07
C VAL A 111 -12.05 23.08 -4.09
N ASP A 112 -12.54 24.22 -3.57
CA ASP A 112 -13.98 24.53 -3.50
C ASP A 112 -14.62 24.69 -4.88
N THR A 113 -13.82 25.06 -5.89
CA THR A 113 -14.26 25.14 -7.30
C THR A 113 -14.25 23.79 -8.02
N GLY A 114 -13.84 22.69 -7.36
CA GLY A 114 -13.76 21.33 -7.91
C GLY A 114 -12.46 21.01 -8.61
N GLY A 115 -11.46 21.89 -8.56
CA GLY A 115 -10.10 21.67 -9.06
C GLY A 115 -9.26 20.80 -8.14
N ALA A 116 -8.11 20.33 -8.64
CA ALA A 116 -7.13 19.62 -7.83
C ALA A 116 -6.55 20.55 -6.75
N GLY A 117 -6.41 20.04 -5.53
CA GLY A 117 -5.88 20.81 -4.41
C GLY A 117 -4.38 21.04 -4.45
N ASP A 118 -3.68 20.33 -5.34
CA ASP A 118 -2.24 20.48 -5.58
C ASP A 118 -1.89 20.05 -7.00
N GLN A 119 -0.70 20.41 -7.47
CA GLN A 119 -0.07 19.80 -8.62
C GLN A 119 0.49 18.43 -8.24
N GLY A 120 0.62 17.53 -9.23
CA GLY A 120 1.27 16.23 -8.99
C GLY A 120 1.13 15.28 -10.16
N LEU A 121 1.89 14.19 -10.07
CA LEU A 121 1.79 13.06 -10.99
C LEU A 121 1.62 11.77 -10.19
N MET A 122 0.69 10.94 -10.62
CA MET A 122 0.28 9.73 -9.92
C MET A 122 0.36 8.54 -10.86
N PHE A 123 0.82 7.41 -10.32
CA PHE A 123 0.94 6.17 -11.09
C PHE A 123 0.01 5.09 -10.56
N GLY A 124 -0.57 4.35 -11.51
CA GLY A 124 -1.25 3.09 -11.27
C GLY A 124 -0.59 1.99 -12.08
N PHE A 125 -0.59 0.77 -11.56
CA PHE A 125 0.01 -0.38 -12.22
C PHE A 125 -0.84 -1.63 -12.01
N ALA A 126 -0.81 -2.53 -12.99
CA ALA A 126 -1.32 -3.89 -12.87
C ALA A 126 -0.56 -4.83 -13.82
N CYS A 127 -0.45 -6.10 -13.44
CA CYS A 127 0.13 -7.16 -14.27
C CYS A 127 -0.52 -8.52 -13.95
N ASP A 128 -0.39 -9.47 -14.87
CA ASP A 128 -0.96 -10.82 -14.77
C ASP A 128 -0.08 -11.83 -14.03
N GLU A 129 0.71 -11.36 -13.04
CA GLU A 129 1.63 -12.23 -12.28
C GLU A 129 0.95 -12.94 -11.10
N THR A 130 -0.08 -12.31 -10.52
CA THR A 130 -0.84 -12.82 -9.39
C THR A 130 -2.35 -12.65 -9.60
N GLU A 131 -3.17 -13.33 -8.81
CA GLU A 131 -4.63 -13.21 -8.85
C GLU A 131 -5.11 -11.79 -8.54
N GLU A 132 -4.36 -11.08 -7.68
CA GLU A 132 -4.62 -9.70 -7.31
C GLU A 132 -4.25 -8.71 -8.45
N LEU A 133 -3.67 -9.21 -9.54
CA LEU A 133 -3.09 -8.42 -10.64
C LEU A 133 -2.00 -7.44 -10.15
N MET A 134 -1.12 -7.97 -9.31
CA MET A 134 0.02 -7.28 -8.70
C MET A 134 1.35 -7.98 -9.05
N PRO A 135 2.48 -7.29 -8.98
CA PRO A 135 3.79 -7.92 -9.10
C PRO A 135 4.03 -8.94 -8.00
N LEU A 136 4.55 -10.11 -8.37
CA LEU A 136 4.77 -11.23 -7.44
C LEU A 136 5.68 -10.88 -6.25
N PRO A 137 6.81 -10.16 -6.41
CA PRO A 137 7.72 -9.88 -5.29
C PRO A 137 7.06 -9.10 -4.16
N ILE A 138 6.34 -8.01 -4.48
CA ILE A 138 5.66 -7.20 -3.45
C ILE A 138 4.46 -7.94 -2.85
N THR A 139 3.73 -8.72 -3.64
CA THR A 139 2.62 -9.53 -3.15
C THR A 139 3.09 -10.54 -2.11
N LEU A 140 4.18 -11.25 -2.39
CA LEU A 140 4.75 -12.19 -1.42
C LEU A 140 5.32 -11.48 -0.20
N ALA A 141 5.99 -10.33 -0.38
CA ALA A 141 6.51 -9.54 0.73
C ALA A 141 5.38 -9.09 1.68
N HIS A 142 4.26 -8.59 1.14
CA HIS A 142 3.09 -8.23 1.95
C HIS A 142 2.48 -9.44 2.68
N LYS A 143 2.25 -10.53 1.98
CA LYS A 143 1.67 -11.75 2.58
C LYS A 143 2.55 -12.32 3.70
N LEU A 144 3.88 -12.20 3.59
CA LEU A 144 4.80 -12.64 4.64
C LEU A 144 4.68 -11.81 5.92
N VAL A 145 4.65 -10.48 5.83
CA VAL A 145 4.52 -9.62 7.03
C VAL A 145 3.10 -9.63 7.59
N GLU A 146 2.08 -9.79 6.74
CA GLU A 146 0.71 -10.02 7.19
C GLU A 146 0.61 -11.32 7.98
N ARG A 147 1.23 -12.40 7.48
CA ARG A 147 1.27 -13.69 8.19
C ARG A 147 2.05 -13.61 9.51
N LEU A 148 3.17 -12.88 9.56
CA LEU A 148 3.88 -12.60 10.82
C LEU A 148 2.96 -11.95 11.85
N SER A 149 2.20 -10.94 11.45
CA SER A 149 1.24 -10.25 12.30
C SER A 149 0.11 -11.17 12.77
N GLN A 150 -0.43 -11.99 11.88
CA GLN A 150 -1.47 -12.98 12.21
C GLN A 150 -0.97 -14.00 13.24
N VAL A 151 0.21 -14.59 13.01
CA VAL A 151 0.83 -15.58 13.91
C VAL A 151 1.02 -15.00 15.32
N ARG A 152 1.49 -13.74 15.42
CA ARG A 152 1.64 -13.01 16.68
C ARG A 152 0.30 -12.75 17.34
N ARG A 153 -0.67 -12.16 16.60
CA ARG A 153 -1.99 -11.77 17.15
C ARG A 153 -2.81 -12.98 17.64
N GLN A 154 -2.67 -14.11 16.95
CA GLN A 154 -3.36 -15.36 17.30
C GLN A 154 -2.62 -16.16 18.40
N GLY A 155 -1.45 -15.71 18.85
CA GLY A 155 -0.66 -16.41 19.85
C GLY A 155 -0.11 -17.77 19.39
N ILE A 156 -0.01 -18.02 18.08
CA ILE A 156 0.57 -19.25 17.53
C ILE A 156 2.05 -19.33 17.92
N VAL A 157 2.74 -18.17 17.89
CA VAL A 157 4.12 -18.02 18.37
C VAL A 157 4.14 -16.85 19.35
N ASP A 158 4.31 -17.14 20.63
CA ASP A 158 4.18 -16.21 21.75
C ASP A 158 5.37 -15.27 21.92
N PHE A 159 6.52 -15.62 21.32
CA PHE A 159 7.73 -14.81 21.37
C PHE A 159 7.85 -13.80 20.24
N PHE A 160 6.99 -13.76 19.23
CA PHE A 160 6.97 -12.70 18.22
C PHE A 160 6.48 -11.38 18.82
N ARG A 161 7.08 -10.27 18.34
CA ARG A 161 6.75 -8.90 18.71
C ARG A 161 6.27 -8.10 17.49
N PRO A 162 5.71 -6.89 17.68
CA PRO A 162 5.00 -6.21 16.59
C PRO A 162 5.85 -5.81 15.38
N ASP A 163 7.12 -5.45 15.58
CA ASP A 163 7.98 -4.98 14.49
C ASP A 163 8.57 -6.13 13.66
N GLY A 164 8.60 -5.93 12.36
CA GLY A 164 9.19 -6.90 11.44
C GLY A 164 9.23 -6.42 10.01
N LYS A 165 10.07 -7.06 9.22
CA LYS A 165 10.28 -6.77 7.80
C LYS A 165 10.38 -8.06 7.00
N SER A 166 9.96 -8.00 5.75
CA SER A 166 10.20 -9.04 4.74
C SER A 166 10.85 -8.44 3.51
N GLN A 167 11.63 -9.25 2.81
CA GLN A 167 12.13 -8.94 1.48
C GLN A 167 12.09 -10.21 0.64
N VAL A 168 11.59 -10.10 -0.58
CA VAL A 168 11.48 -11.25 -1.51
C VAL A 168 12.16 -10.90 -2.80
N THR A 169 13.11 -11.76 -3.22
CA THR A 169 13.78 -11.69 -4.51
C THR A 169 13.24 -12.80 -5.41
N VAL A 170 12.74 -12.42 -6.57
CA VAL A 170 12.18 -13.32 -7.59
C VAL A 170 13.04 -13.32 -8.82
N GLU A 171 13.31 -14.50 -9.37
CA GLU A 171 13.99 -14.67 -10.66
C GLU A 171 12.95 -14.58 -11.79
N TYR A 172 13.28 -13.76 -12.79
CA TYR A 172 12.49 -13.54 -14.00
C TYR A 172 13.22 -14.07 -15.24
N HIS A 173 12.46 -14.68 -16.14
CA HIS A 173 12.90 -14.99 -17.51
C HIS A 173 12.03 -14.17 -18.50
N GLY A 174 12.62 -13.13 -19.07
CA GLY A 174 11.87 -12.11 -19.80
C GLY A 174 10.96 -11.31 -18.87
N ASP A 175 9.67 -11.40 -19.05
CA ASP A 175 8.66 -10.71 -18.27
C ASP A 175 7.85 -11.67 -17.35
N ARG A 176 8.32 -12.89 -17.13
CA ARG A 176 7.64 -13.90 -16.31
C ARG A 176 8.44 -14.24 -15.06
N PRO A 177 7.82 -14.20 -13.88
CA PRO A 177 8.42 -14.72 -12.67
C PRO A 177 8.54 -16.25 -12.75
N VAL A 178 9.66 -16.82 -12.31
CA VAL A 178 9.95 -18.24 -12.45
C VAL A 178 10.11 -18.94 -11.12
N ARG A 179 10.83 -18.31 -10.19
CA ARG A 179 11.11 -18.86 -8.85
C ARG A 179 11.45 -17.76 -7.85
N VAL A 180 11.26 -18.07 -6.60
CA VAL A 180 11.78 -17.26 -5.49
C VAL A 180 13.24 -17.63 -5.28
N ASP A 181 14.12 -16.65 -5.46
CA ASP A 181 15.56 -16.82 -5.22
C ASP A 181 15.91 -16.66 -3.75
N THR A 182 15.41 -15.61 -3.11
CA THR A 182 15.77 -15.28 -1.73
C THR A 182 14.56 -14.74 -0.96
N VAL A 183 14.41 -15.19 0.28
CA VAL A 183 13.46 -14.64 1.26
C VAL A 183 14.25 -14.15 2.47
N VAL A 184 14.07 -12.89 2.83
CA VAL A 184 14.61 -12.30 4.06
C VAL A 184 13.46 -11.97 4.99
N ILE A 185 13.53 -12.41 6.24
CA ILE A 185 12.59 -12.06 7.32
C ILE A 185 13.39 -11.53 8.49
N SER A 186 13.04 -10.34 8.96
CA SER A 186 13.48 -9.83 10.25
C SER A 186 12.26 -9.61 11.13
N THR A 187 12.18 -10.30 12.26
CA THR A 187 11.07 -10.17 13.19
C THR A 187 11.57 -9.88 14.60
N GLN A 188 10.98 -8.88 15.21
CA GLN A 188 11.20 -8.57 16.62
C GLN A 188 10.71 -9.73 17.48
N HIS A 189 11.45 -10.08 18.54
CA HIS A 189 11.17 -11.24 19.37
C HIS A 189 11.46 -11.01 20.85
N SER A 190 10.98 -11.92 21.71
CA SER A 190 11.31 -11.93 23.11
C SER A 190 12.79 -12.30 23.32
N GLU A 191 13.36 -11.83 24.43
CA GLU A 191 14.74 -12.06 24.80
C GLU A 191 15.05 -13.53 25.13
N SER A 192 14.04 -14.30 25.49
CA SER A 192 14.15 -15.68 25.98
C SER A 192 14.24 -16.75 24.90
N VAL A 193 13.90 -16.43 23.63
CA VAL A 193 13.90 -17.42 22.54
C VAL A 193 15.30 -17.62 21.98
N SER A 194 15.66 -18.88 21.67
CA SER A 194 16.89 -19.18 20.95
C SER A 194 16.79 -18.78 19.48
N ASN A 195 17.93 -18.49 18.85
CA ASN A 195 17.93 -18.15 17.41
C ASN A 195 17.48 -19.33 16.53
N ALA A 196 17.74 -20.57 16.95
CA ALA A 196 17.29 -21.78 16.24
C ALA A 196 15.76 -21.89 16.27
N ASP A 197 15.14 -21.81 17.46
CA ASP A 197 13.68 -21.88 17.59
C ASP A 197 12.98 -20.75 16.85
N LEU A 198 13.56 -19.54 16.88
CA LEU A 198 13.06 -18.40 16.12
C LEU A 198 13.06 -18.68 14.61
N GLN A 199 14.18 -19.18 14.08
CA GLN A 199 14.32 -19.47 12.65
C GLN A 199 13.37 -20.57 12.22
N ASP A 200 13.21 -21.61 13.01
CA ASP A 200 12.30 -22.72 12.70
C ASP A 200 10.84 -22.25 12.74
N ALA A 201 10.44 -21.46 13.73
CA ALA A 201 9.09 -20.89 13.80
C ALA A 201 8.77 -20.01 12.59
N VAL A 202 9.69 -19.13 12.19
CA VAL A 202 9.50 -18.29 10.99
C VAL A 202 9.41 -19.13 9.74
N ARG A 203 10.23 -20.18 9.60
CA ARG A 203 10.22 -21.04 8.43
C ARG A 203 8.90 -21.80 8.31
N GLU A 204 8.45 -22.44 9.41
CA GLU A 204 7.27 -23.30 9.41
C GLU A 204 5.96 -22.51 9.40
N GLU A 205 5.84 -21.47 10.26
CA GLU A 205 4.57 -20.78 10.47
C GLU A 205 4.37 -19.57 9.53
N VAL A 206 5.45 -19.10 8.91
CA VAL A 206 5.36 -17.92 8.03
C VAL A 206 5.72 -18.27 6.58
N ILE A 207 6.97 -18.67 6.32
CA ILE A 207 7.46 -18.79 4.94
C ILE A 207 6.73 -19.94 4.21
N ARG A 208 6.66 -21.13 4.79
CA ARG A 208 6.00 -22.30 4.19
C ARG A 208 4.48 -22.15 4.03
N LYS A 209 3.86 -21.27 4.80
CA LYS A 209 2.42 -20.99 4.70
C LYS A 209 2.07 -19.95 3.64
N VAL A 210 3.05 -19.16 3.21
CA VAL A 210 2.84 -18.02 2.29
C VAL A 210 3.43 -18.28 0.91
N VAL A 211 4.69 -18.74 0.85
CA VAL A 211 5.37 -18.92 -0.44
C VAL A 211 4.99 -20.27 -1.03
N PRO A 212 4.38 -20.30 -2.25
CA PRO A 212 4.03 -21.55 -2.90
C PRO A 212 5.24 -22.46 -3.10
N ALA A 213 5.11 -23.74 -2.75
CA ALA A 213 6.19 -24.71 -2.87
C ALA A 213 6.74 -24.83 -4.31
N ALA A 214 5.88 -24.65 -5.31
CA ALA A 214 6.26 -24.66 -6.72
C ALA A 214 7.21 -23.51 -7.13
N LEU A 215 7.26 -22.43 -6.35
CA LEU A 215 8.16 -21.30 -6.57
C LEU A 215 9.49 -21.44 -5.81
N MET A 216 9.63 -22.45 -4.96
CA MET A 216 10.84 -22.70 -4.17
C MET A 216 11.56 -23.95 -4.68
N ASP A 217 12.89 -23.92 -4.66
CA ASP A 217 13.74 -25.06 -4.98
C ASP A 217 14.91 -25.18 -3.99
N LYS A 218 15.81 -26.16 -4.22
CA LYS A 218 16.98 -26.39 -3.37
C LYS A 218 17.97 -25.20 -3.34
N ASN A 219 17.88 -24.25 -4.26
CA ASN A 219 18.73 -23.08 -4.35
C ASN A 219 18.08 -21.85 -3.72
N THR A 220 16.81 -21.93 -3.28
CA THR A 220 16.13 -20.82 -2.59
C THR A 220 16.81 -20.55 -1.26
N LYS A 221 17.23 -19.31 -1.05
CA LYS A 221 17.95 -18.84 0.14
C LYS A 221 16.99 -18.23 1.16
N PHE A 222 17.24 -18.53 2.44
CA PHE A 222 16.47 -17.98 3.54
C PHE A 222 17.40 -17.27 4.51
N HIS A 223 17.14 -15.97 4.77
CA HIS A 223 17.82 -15.15 5.77
C HIS A 223 16.81 -14.73 6.83
N ILE A 224 16.83 -15.40 7.98
CA ILE A 224 15.92 -15.16 9.09
C ILE A 224 16.72 -14.55 10.23
N ASN A 225 16.38 -13.32 10.62
CA ASN A 225 17.14 -12.54 11.61
C ASN A 225 18.66 -12.69 11.43
N PRO A 226 19.23 -12.31 10.26
CA PRO A 226 20.63 -12.62 9.95
C PRO A 226 21.63 -11.99 10.90
N THR A 227 21.25 -10.94 11.65
CA THR A 227 22.06 -10.34 12.73
C THR A 227 21.96 -11.11 14.05
N GLY A 228 21.12 -12.14 14.14
CA GLY A 228 20.95 -13.02 15.28
C GLY A 228 20.00 -12.51 16.37
N ARG A 229 19.90 -11.20 16.60
CA ARG A 229 19.07 -10.63 17.69
C ARG A 229 18.31 -9.40 17.22
N PHE A 230 16.98 -9.41 17.45
CA PHE A 230 16.10 -8.26 17.19
C PHE A 230 15.08 -8.14 18.34
N VAL A 231 15.54 -7.77 19.52
CA VAL A 231 14.73 -7.58 20.73
C VAL A 231 14.28 -6.13 20.86
N VAL A 232 15.19 -5.18 20.64
CA VAL A 232 14.85 -3.76 20.56
C VAL A 232 14.34 -3.46 19.16
N GLY A 233 13.11 -2.97 19.05
CA GLY A 233 12.44 -2.65 17.79
C GLY A 233 11.28 -1.70 18.02
N GLY A 234 10.51 -1.44 16.97
CA GLY A 234 9.46 -0.43 16.98
C GLY A 234 10.03 0.97 17.24
N PRO A 235 9.23 1.93 17.74
CA PRO A 235 9.64 3.32 17.97
C PRO A 235 10.79 3.49 18.97
N MET A 236 11.10 2.46 19.77
CA MET A 236 12.31 2.47 20.60
C MET A 236 13.59 2.25 19.78
N GLY A 237 13.50 1.48 18.69
CA GLY A 237 14.64 1.16 17.83
C GLY A 237 14.92 2.22 16.77
N ASP A 238 13.88 2.80 16.21
CA ASP A 238 13.95 3.82 15.14
C ASP A 238 12.72 4.72 15.17
N ALA A 239 12.89 5.98 14.77
CA ALA A 239 11.78 6.91 14.63
C ALA A 239 10.94 6.60 13.38
N GLY A 240 9.61 6.76 13.49
CA GLY A 240 8.69 6.61 12.39
C GLY A 240 8.01 7.92 12.02
N LEU A 241 7.72 8.09 10.73
CA LEU A 241 6.96 9.22 10.22
C LEU A 241 5.95 8.76 9.17
N THR A 242 4.82 9.46 9.10
CA THR A 242 3.82 9.27 8.04
C THR A 242 4.44 9.45 6.66
N GLY A 243 4.11 8.54 5.73
CA GLY A 243 4.50 8.67 4.33
C GLY A 243 5.96 8.31 4.01
N ARG A 244 6.65 7.58 4.88
CA ARG A 244 8.04 7.13 4.64
C ARG A 244 8.15 5.73 4.03
N LYS A 245 7.04 5.06 3.75
CA LYS A 245 6.99 3.71 3.15
C LYS A 245 6.20 3.68 1.83
N ILE A 246 6.31 4.76 1.05
CA ILE A 246 5.52 4.96 -0.18
C ILE A 246 5.71 3.86 -1.23
N ILE A 247 6.87 3.26 -1.30
CA ILE A 247 7.16 2.16 -2.24
C ILE A 247 6.55 0.85 -1.73
N VAL A 248 6.60 0.60 -0.42
CA VAL A 248 5.88 -0.52 0.23
C VAL A 248 4.36 -0.36 0.06
N ASP A 249 3.86 0.86 0.18
CA ASP A 249 2.43 1.18 0.04
C ASP A 249 1.88 0.93 -1.36
N THR A 250 2.75 0.88 -2.37
CA THR A 250 2.37 0.79 -3.79
C THR A 250 2.80 -0.53 -4.43
N TYR A 251 3.84 -0.54 -5.25
CA TYR A 251 4.19 -1.68 -6.11
C TYR A 251 5.58 -2.26 -5.83
N GLY A 252 6.21 -1.93 -4.69
CA GLY A 252 7.51 -2.48 -4.30
C GLY A 252 8.66 -2.14 -5.27
N GLY A 253 8.57 -1.01 -5.96
CA GLY A 253 9.57 -0.57 -6.94
C GLY A 253 9.35 -1.11 -8.36
N TYR A 254 8.30 -1.89 -8.60
CA TYR A 254 8.03 -2.47 -9.93
C TYR A 254 7.44 -1.45 -10.91
N SER A 255 6.75 -0.43 -10.43
CA SER A 255 6.22 0.70 -11.17
C SER A 255 6.89 2.01 -10.74
N ARG A 256 6.80 3.03 -11.58
CA ARG A 256 7.15 4.41 -11.21
C ARG A 256 6.29 4.88 -10.05
N HIS A 257 6.76 5.94 -9.37
CA HIS A 257 6.05 6.59 -8.26
C HIS A 257 6.14 8.10 -8.39
N GLY A 258 5.05 8.80 -8.11
CA GLY A 258 4.99 10.27 -8.20
C GLY A 258 5.55 11.02 -7.00
N GLY A 259 5.85 10.31 -5.90
CA GLY A 259 6.40 10.87 -4.66
C GLY A 259 5.35 11.21 -3.59
N GLY A 260 4.06 11.28 -3.92
CA GLY A 260 2.99 11.58 -2.97
C GLY A 260 2.71 10.43 -2.00
N ALA A 261 2.66 10.71 -0.70
CA ALA A 261 2.22 9.78 0.33
C ALA A 261 0.69 9.76 0.44
N PHE A 262 0.13 8.66 0.97
CA PHE A 262 -1.32 8.46 1.07
C PHE A 262 -1.87 8.73 2.46
N SER A 263 -1.29 8.08 3.49
CA SER A 263 -1.82 8.13 4.85
C SER A 263 -1.95 9.55 5.39
N GLY A 264 -3.01 9.79 6.15
CA GLY A 264 -3.33 11.10 6.73
C GLY A 264 -3.97 12.11 5.77
N LYS A 265 -4.13 11.77 4.49
CA LYS A 265 -4.73 12.65 3.48
C LYS A 265 -6.17 12.22 3.17
N ASP A 266 -7.13 13.15 3.26
CA ASP A 266 -8.50 12.92 2.80
C ASP A 266 -8.59 12.83 1.27
N PRO A 267 -9.67 12.27 0.70
CA PRO A 267 -9.75 12.00 -0.75
C PRO A 267 -9.77 13.24 -1.65
N SER A 268 -9.85 14.45 -1.13
CA SER A 268 -9.68 15.68 -1.95
C SER A 268 -8.23 15.87 -2.42
N LYS A 269 -7.26 15.21 -1.76
CA LYS A 269 -5.85 15.21 -2.14
C LYS A 269 -5.63 14.18 -3.25
N VAL A 270 -5.29 14.67 -4.44
CA VAL A 270 -5.07 13.84 -5.63
C VAL A 270 -3.91 12.86 -5.48
N ASP A 271 -2.92 13.15 -4.64
CA ASP A 271 -1.86 12.21 -4.27
C ASP A 271 -2.42 10.85 -3.88
N ARG A 272 -3.51 10.82 -3.12
CA ARG A 272 -4.17 9.60 -2.70
C ARG A 272 -5.24 9.15 -3.69
N SER A 273 -6.23 9.99 -3.94
CA SER A 273 -7.41 9.60 -4.73
C SER A 273 -7.08 9.27 -6.18
N ALA A 274 -6.20 10.03 -6.83
CA ALA A 274 -5.82 9.76 -8.19
C ALA A 274 -4.85 8.57 -8.33
N CYS A 275 -4.02 8.25 -7.34
CA CYS A 275 -3.29 6.98 -7.32
C CYS A 275 -4.24 5.78 -7.21
N TYR A 276 -5.29 5.88 -6.39
CA TYR A 276 -6.32 4.83 -6.29
C TYR A 276 -7.08 4.68 -7.61
N MET A 277 -7.45 5.80 -8.26
CA MET A 277 -8.08 5.75 -9.58
C MET A 277 -7.12 5.18 -10.64
N ALA A 278 -5.86 5.58 -10.65
CA ALA A 278 -4.87 5.05 -11.59
C ALA A 278 -4.69 3.52 -11.42
N ARG A 279 -4.70 3.01 -10.17
CA ARG A 279 -4.73 1.57 -9.89
C ARG A 279 -6.01 0.93 -10.42
N HIS A 280 -7.17 1.53 -10.17
CA HIS A 280 -8.46 1.03 -10.67
C HIS A 280 -8.47 0.93 -12.20
N VAL A 281 -7.98 1.94 -12.89
CA VAL A 281 -7.82 1.96 -14.35
C VAL A 281 -6.91 0.82 -14.81
N ALA A 282 -5.69 0.75 -14.27
CA ALA A 282 -4.71 -0.26 -14.66
C ALA A 282 -5.23 -1.69 -14.44
N LYS A 283 -5.86 -1.93 -13.28
CA LYS A 283 -6.43 -3.25 -12.95
C LYS A 283 -7.55 -3.66 -13.90
N ASN A 284 -8.45 -2.74 -14.25
CA ASN A 284 -9.53 -3.01 -15.20
C ASN A 284 -9.01 -3.26 -16.63
N LEU A 285 -7.96 -2.56 -17.07
CA LEU A 285 -7.32 -2.80 -18.36
C LEU A 285 -6.72 -4.21 -18.47
N VAL A 286 -6.01 -4.66 -17.42
CA VAL A 286 -5.45 -6.03 -17.39
C VAL A 286 -6.56 -7.07 -17.28
N ALA A 287 -7.55 -6.87 -16.42
CA ALA A 287 -8.70 -7.77 -16.27
C ALA A 287 -9.53 -7.87 -17.58
N ALA A 288 -9.61 -6.79 -18.35
CA ALA A 288 -10.23 -6.78 -19.67
C ALA A 288 -9.41 -7.53 -20.75
N GLY A 289 -8.16 -7.87 -20.48
CA GLY A 289 -7.25 -8.47 -21.46
C GLY A 289 -6.71 -7.50 -22.49
N VAL A 290 -6.81 -6.19 -22.26
CA VAL A 290 -6.24 -5.15 -23.11
C VAL A 290 -4.73 -5.17 -23.11
N ALA A 291 -4.14 -5.50 -21.98
CA ALA A 291 -2.70 -5.73 -21.84
C ALA A 291 -2.44 -6.75 -20.71
N ARG A 292 -1.28 -7.42 -20.76
CA ARG A 292 -0.83 -8.28 -19.66
C ARG A 292 -0.20 -7.47 -18.52
N LYS A 293 0.31 -6.31 -18.85
CA LYS A 293 0.96 -5.37 -17.93
C LYS A 293 0.69 -3.95 -18.41
N VAL A 294 0.33 -3.06 -17.51
CA VAL A 294 0.11 -1.66 -17.83
C VAL A 294 0.47 -0.75 -16.67
N GLU A 295 1.14 0.33 -16.98
CA GLU A 295 1.35 1.48 -16.11
C GLU A 295 0.51 2.65 -16.63
N VAL A 296 -0.20 3.31 -15.73
CA VAL A 296 -1.04 4.48 -16.04
C VAL A 296 -0.51 5.67 -15.26
N GLN A 297 -0.27 6.79 -15.92
CA GLN A 297 0.05 8.07 -15.28
C GLN A 297 -1.14 9.02 -15.42
N LEU A 298 -1.50 9.66 -14.31
CA LEU A 298 -2.39 10.81 -14.25
C LEU A 298 -1.59 12.00 -13.69
N ALA A 299 -1.72 13.18 -14.29
CA ALA A 299 -1.09 14.38 -13.77
C ALA A 299 -2.10 15.52 -13.65
N TYR A 300 -1.97 16.33 -12.59
CA TYR A 300 -2.87 17.45 -12.30
C TYR A 300 -2.09 18.73 -12.08
N ALA A 301 -2.73 19.86 -12.38
CA ALA A 301 -2.31 21.19 -11.98
C ALA A 301 -3.23 21.70 -10.87
N ILE A 302 -2.69 22.47 -9.93
CA ILE A 302 -3.47 23.08 -8.85
C ILE A 302 -4.62 23.92 -9.41
N GLY A 303 -5.82 23.76 -8.85
CA GLY A 303 -7.02 24.50 -9.27
C GLY A 303 -7.67 24.01 -10.58
N VAL A 304 -7.07 23.04 -11.29
CA VAL A 304 -7.62 22.49 -12.54
C VAL A 304 -8.28 21.13 -12.25
N ALA A 305 -9.51 20.96 -12.74
CA ALA A 305 -10.28 19.75 -12.47
C ALA A 305 -9.86 18.58 -13.37
N ASP A 306 -9.69 18.81 -14.69
CA ASP A 306 -9.29 17.77 -15.61
C ASP A 306 -7.78 17.49 -15.51
N PRO A 307 -7.36 16.21 -15.65
CA PRO A 307 -5.93 15.89 -15.65
C PRO A 307 -5.25 16.55 -16.86
N VAL A 308 -4.12 17.23 -16.61
CA VAL A 308 -3.29 17.84 -17.66
C VAL A 308 -2.61 16.80 -18.53
N SER A 309 -2.42 15.58 -18.01
CA SER A 309 -1.86 14.45 -18.75
C SER A 309 -2.50 13.14 -18.30
N VAL A 310 -2.76 12.25 -19.28
CA VAL A 310 -3.11 10.83 -19.08
C VAL A 310 -2.23 10.03 -20.02
N MET A 311 -1.50 9.07 -19.52
CA MET A 311 -0.62 8.18 -20.29
C MET A 311 -0.86 6.73 -19.88
N ALA A 312 -0.82 5.83 -20.85
CA ALA A 312 -0.71 4.39 -20.63
C ALA A 312 0.54 3.86 -21.31
N ASP A 313 1.26 2.97 -20.63
CA ASP A 313 2.42 2.22 -21.15
C ASP A 313 2.18 0.74 -20.88
N THR A 314 2.01 -0.05 -21.92
CA THR A 314 1.80 -1.51 -21.83
C THR A 314 3.09 -2.30 -21.88
N PHE A 315 4.24 -1.65 -21.99
CA PHE A 315 5.55 -2.29 -22.13
C PHE A 315 5.60 -3.31 -23.29
N GLY A 316 4.83 -3.01 -24.35
CA GLY A 316 4.73 -3.89 -25.54
C GLY A 316 3.82 -5.11 -25.34
N THR A 317 3.06 -5.20 -24.26
CA THR A 317 2.12 -6.31 -24.01
C THR A 317 0.67 -6.00 -24.43
N GLY A 318 0.42 -4.81 -24.99
CA GLY A 318 -0.90 -4.35 -25.38
C GLY A 318 -1.49 -5.16 -26.55
N ALA A 319 -2.77 -5.47 -26.47
CA ALA A 319 -3.55 -6.05 -27.55
C ALA A 319 -3.99 -5.00 -28.60
N ILE A 320 -3.96 -3.72 -28.20
CA ILE A 320 -4.21 -2.54 -29.03
C ILE A 320 -3.12 -1.48 -28.72
N PRO A 321 -2.90 -0.49 -29.60
CA PRO A 321 -1.88 0.55 -29.37
C PRO A 321 -2.12 1.37 -28.10
N ASP A 322 -1.04 1.78 -27.41
CA ASP A 322 -1.10 2.56 -26.16
C ASP A 322 -1.87 3.89 -26.31
N GLU A 323 -1.82 4.53 -27.49
CA GLU A 323 -2.61 5.72 -27.77
C GLU A 323 -4.11 5.42 -27.72
N GLN A 324 -4.56 4.29 -28.28
CA GLN A 324 -5.95 3.87 -28.22
C GLN A 324 -6.38 3.53 -26.79
N ILE A 325 -5.47 2.93 -26.00
CA ILE A 325 -5.70 2.65 -24.58
C ILE A 325 -5.87 3.98 -23.82
N THR A 326 -5.04 4.97 -24.08
CA THR A 326 -5.15 6.30 -23.45
C THR A 326 -6.49 6.97 -23.74
N ASN A 327 -7.00 6.88 -24.99
CA ASN A 327 -8.32 7.39 -25.35
C ASN A 327 -9.43 6.60 -24.64
N LEU A 328 -9.32 5.27 -24.60
CA LEU A 328 -10.25 4.38 -23.91
C LEU A 328 -10.35 4.69 -22.39
N ILE A 329 -9.24 5.06 -21.76
CA ILE A 329 -9.20 5.50 -20.35
C ILE A 329 -10.05 6.77 -20.18
N ARG A 330 -9.83 7.79 -21.02
CA ARG A 330 -10.57 9.07 -20.96
C ARG A 330 -12.06 8.88 -21.17
N ASP A 331 -12.45 7.97 -22.05
CA ASP A 331 -13.85 7.69 -22.41
C ASP A 331 -14.58 6.80 -21.39
N THR A 332 -13.85 6.17 -20.47
CA THR A 332 -14.44 5.17 -19.57
C THR A 332 -14.45 5.62 -18.10
N PHE A 333 -13.45 6.40 -17.69
CA PHE A 333 -13.27 6.77 -16.29
C PHE A 333 -13.46 8.27 -16.05
N LYS A 334 -14.08 8.60 -14.92
CA LYS A 334 -14.20 9.99 -14.45
C LYS A 334 -12.92 10.38 -13.72
N LEU A 335 -12.08 11.17 -14.37
CA LEU A 335 -10.73 11.48 -13.87
C LEU A 335 -10.63 12.82 -13.14
N THR A 336 -11.70 13.60 -13.03
CA THR A 336 -11.71 14.80 -12.18
C THR A 336 -11.68 14.41 -10.70
N PRO A 337 -11.11 15.20 -9.78
CA PRO A 337 -11.06 14.87 -8.35
C PRO A 337 -12.42 14.47 -7.77
N ARG A 338 -13.46 15.25 -8.09
CA ARG A 338 -14.84 14.92 -7.68
C ARG A 338 -15.32 13.60 -8.29
N GLY A 339 -15.07 13.40 -9.60
CA GLY A 339 -15.46 12.18 -10.30
C GLY A 339 -14.80 10.93 -9.72
N ILE A 340 -13.54 11.02 -9.31
CA ILE A 340 -12.79 9.96 -8.63
C ILE A 340 -13.44 9.63 -7.28
N ILE A 341 -13.65 10.65 -6.45
CA ILE A 341 -14.25 10.50 -5.11
C ILE A 341 -15.61 9.82 -5.19
N GLU A 342 -16.46 10.24 -6.12
CA GLU A 342 -17.80 9.68 -6.33
C GLU A 342 -17.72 8.24 -6.87
N SER A 343 -16.90 8.00 -7.90
CA SER A 343 -16.78 6.67 -8.55
C SER A 343 -16.26 5.61 -7.60
N LEU A 344 -15.29 5.95 -6.76
CA LEU A 344 -14.67 5.02 -5.81
C LEU A 344 -15.30 5.10 -4.41
N ASN A 345 -16.30 5.96 -4.20
CA ASN A 345 -16.99 6.15 -2.92
C ASN A 345 -16.02 6.34 -1.74
N LEU A 346 -15.14 7.37 -1.86
CA LEU A 346 -14.01 7.56 -0.96
C LEU A 346 -14.33 8.35 0.33
N ARG A 347 -15.49 8.98 0.45
CA ARG A 347 -15.87 9.75 1.65
C ARG A 347 -16.45 8.85 2.76
N ARG A 348 -15.66 7.87 3.18
CA ARG A 348 -16.03 6.88 4.20
C ARG A 348 -14.83 6.57 5.09
N PRO A 349 -15.03 6.07 6.32
CA PRO A 349 -13.94 5.64 7.20
C PRO A 349 -13.40 4.26 6.75
N ILE A 350 -12.52 4.26 5.75
CA ILE A 350 -11.96 3.07 5.11
C ILE A 350 -10.42 3.07 5.06
N TYR A 351 -9.79 4.05 5.69
CA TYR A 351 -8.39 4.37 5.45
C TYR A 351 -7.42 3.68 6.40
N ARG A 352 -7.72 3.54 7.68
CA ARG A 352 -6.82 2.86 8.63
C ARG A 352 -6.42 1.45 8.17
N PRO A 353 -7.31 0.59 7.62
CA PRO A 353 -6.92 -0.73 7.11
C PRO A 353 -5.95 -0.68 5.93
N THR A 354 -5.85 0.44 5.21
CA THR A 354 -4.92 0.61 4.08
C THR A 354 -3.49 0.91 4.53
N ALA A 355 -3.33 1.44 5.73
CA ALA A 355 -2.05 1.90 6.27
C ALA A 355 -1.05 0.78 6.57
N SER A 356 -1.42 -0.49 6.40
CA SER A 356 -0.55 -1.64 6.59
C SER A 356 -0.74 -2.66 5.48
N PHE A 357 0.34 -3.37 5.11
CA PHE A 357 0.33 -4.45 4.12
C PHE A 357 0.01 -4.00 2.69
N GLY A 358 0.29 -2.74 2.36
CA GLY A 358 0.06 -2.13 1.05
C GLY A 358 -1.37 -1.64 0.81
N HIS A 359 -1.51 -0.63 -0.04
CA HIS A 359 -2.80 -0.06 -0.43
C HIS A 359 -3.43 -0.79 -1.62
N PHE A 360 -2.64 -1.58 -2.36
CA PHE A 360 -3.05 -2.27 -3.58
C PHE A 360 -2.93 -3.79 -3.45
N GLY A 361 -3.68 -4.52 -4.31
CA GLY A 361 -3.75 -5.97 -4.25
C GLY A 361 -4.57 -6.49 -3.08
N ARG A 362 -5.47 -5.69 -2.54
CA ARG A 362 -6.31 -5.99 -1.37
C ARG A 362 -7.72 -6.39 -1.79
N SER A 363 -8.45 -6.98 -0.87
CA SER A 363 -9.85 -7.35 -1.04
C SER A 363 -10.72 -6.80 0.10
N GLY A 364 -12.01 -6.73 -0.16
CA GLY A 364 -13.01 -6.28 0.83
C GLY A 364 -13.69 -4.96 0.46
N PRO A 365 -14.76 -4.58 1.17
CA PRO A 365 -15.65 -3.47 0.78
C PRO A 365 -15.01 -2.08 0.91
N GLY A 366 -13.88 -1.96 1.63
CA GLY A 366 -13.12 -0.72 1.76
C GLY A 366 -12.21 -0.43 0.56
N PHE A 367 -11.84 -1.45 -0.21
CA PHE A 367 -10.86 -1.34 -1.30
C PHE A 367 -11.55 -1.24 -2.67
N THR A 368 -12.36 -0.21 -2.87
CA THR A 368 -13.18 -0.05 -4.08
C THR A 368 -12.37 0.10 -5.36
N TRP A 369 -11.15 0.61 -5.28
CA TRP A 369 -10.23 0.72 -6.42
C TRP A 369 -9.68 -0.62 -6.90
N GLU A 370 -9.90 -1.70 -6.16
CA GLU A 370 -9.54 -3.06 -6.57
C GLU A 370 -10.64 -3.78 -7.35
N GLN A 371 -11.81 -3.18 -7.52
CA GLN A 371 -12.90 -3.75 -8.32
C GLN A 371 -12.57 -3.74 -9.82
N THR A 372 -13.05 -4.76 -10.54
CA THR A 372 -12.87 -4.91 -12.00
C THR A 372 -14.18 -4.71 -12.77
N ASP A 373 -15.05 -3.85 -12.25
CA ASP A 373 -16.41 -3.58 -12.70
C ASP A 373 -16.50 -2.93 -14.08
N LYS A 374 -15.40 -2.42 -14.62
CA LYS A 374 -15.30 -1.84 -15.96
C LYS A 374 -14.70 -2.79 -17.00
N ALA A 375 -14.20 -3.95 -16.59
CA ALA A 375 -13.44 -4.84 -17.47
C ALA A 375 -14.22 -5.28 -18.71
N ASP A 376 -15.50 -5.68 -18.58
CA ASP A 376 -16.30 -6.13 -19.71
C ASP A 376 -16.63 -4.99 -20.70
N ALA A 377 -16.94 -3.81 -20.19
CA ALA A 377 -17.17 -2.62 -21.00
C ALA A 377 -15.91 -2.21 -21.78
N ILE A 378 -14.75 -2.26 -21.11
CA ILE A 378 -13.44 -1.98 -21.71
C ILE A 378 -13.13 -3.01 -22.81
N ARG A 379 -13.32 -4.30 -22.54
CA ARG A 379 -13.12 -5.39 -23.51
C ARG A 379 -13.96 -5.18 -24.77
N SER A 380 -15.22 -4.82 -24.59
CA SER A 380 -16.14 -4.54 -25.71
C SER A 380 -15.70 -3.35 -26.55
N LYS A 381 -15.35 -2.22 -25.88
CA LYS A 381 -14.88 -1.00 -26.55
C LYS A 381 -13.55 -1.20 -27.27
N ALA A 382 -12.68 -2.07 -26.75
CA ALA A 382 -11.39 -2.43 -27.35
C ALA A 382 -11.54 -3.41 -28.53
N GLY A 383 -12.75 -3.88 -28.87
CA GLY A 383 -12.98 -4.86 -29.94
C GLY A 383 -12.43 -6.26 -29.65
N LEU A 384 -12.26 -6.62 -28.37
CA LEU A 384 -11.71 -7.90 -27.92
C LEU A 384 -12.80 -8.95 -27.60
N SER A 385 -14.07 -8.65 -27.86
CA SER A 385 -15.21 -9.56 -27.70
C SER A 385 -15.04 -10.76 -28.63
N GLY A 386 -15.05 -11.99 -28.06
CA GLY A 386 -14.90 -13.26 -28.78
C GLY A 386 -13.49 -13.87 -28.76
N LYS A 387 -12.48 -13.17 -28.23
CA LYS A 387 -11.18 -13.78 -27.94
C LYS A 387 -11.20 -14.30 -26.50
N GLU A 388 -11.16 -15.63 -26.32
CA GLU A 388 -10.85 -16.19 -25.01
C GLU A 388 -9.50 -15.64 -24.56
N VAL A 389 -9.53 -14.77 -23.57
CA VAL A 389 -8.32 -14.41 -22.84
C VAL A 389 -7.95 -15.67 -22.06
N ALA A 390 -7.04 -16.43 -22.61
CA ALA A 390 -6.44 -17.53 -21.89
C ALA A 390 -5.65 -16.94 -20.70
N VAL A 391 -6.35 -16.70 -19.59
CA VAL A 391 -5.71 -16.65 -18.29
C VAL A 391 -5.15 -18.06 -18.10
N ARG A 392 -3.93 -18.27 -18.58
CA ARG A 392 -3.23 -19.51 -18.33
C ARG A 392 -2.97 -19.57 -16.82
N ARG A 393 -3.81 -20.40 -16.16
CA ARG A 393 -3.64 -20.85 -14.79
C ARG A 393 -2.27 -21.50 -14.60
#